data_10ba4ab0ce60aa6006524a56e7c3f9b2
#
_entry.id   10ba4ab0ce60aa6006524a56e7c3f9b2
#
_cell.length_a   1.000
_cell.length_b   1.000
_cell.length_c   1.000
_cell.angle_alpha   90.00
_cell.angle_beta   90.00
_cell.angle_gamma   90.00
#
_symmetry.space_group_name_H-M   'P 1'
#
loop_
_entity.id
_entity.type
_entity.pdbx_description
1 polymer ?
#
loop_
_entity_poly.entity_id
_entity_poly.type
_entity_poly.pdbx_seq_one_letter_code
_entity_poly.pdbx_strand_id
1 'polypeptide(L)'
;MKTLYSLLRSIPFVLLFVLSSKVIAHQLTVHLPEQRLNLNYMVPARLSQVISDTQAQSKENLFFPAAILASHSKQEEVDVLRHSISKQLTRKDSDDSSKILNQLTDFQYVGREWVSTDFDELRLNPGLNPLLSGSYDLYVSPRKNTVEILGYVKNSESLPMASSQDLTHYLDSVEALTSGDLDELYIIHSDGTVIKTELGYWQPKRYYLSPGAKIFVGSKNNPNLNKEIAELLRYAVEKP
;
A
#
# COMPACT_ATOMS: atom_id res chain seq x y z
N MET A 1 -24.41 91.76 15.40
CA MET A 1 -24.33 91.44 13.93
C MET A 1 -23.00 90.81 13.64
N LYS A 2 -23.02 89.76 12.98
CA LYS A 2 -21.95 88.92 12.34
C LYS A 2 -21.62 87.64 13.05
N THR A 3 -22.12 86.64 12.43
CA THR A 3 -22.10 85.24 12.52
C THR A 3 -20.70 84.64 12.51
N LEU A 4 -20.46 83.70 13.47
CA LEU A 4 -19.26 82.90 13.52
C LEU A 4 -19.60 81.52 12.95
N TYR A 5 -19.05 81.18 11.77
CA TYR A 5 -19.17 79.86 11.17
C TYR A 5 -18.12 78.92 11.77
N SER A 6 -18.61 77.88 12.47
CA SER A 6 -17.77 76.83 12.95
C SER A 6 -17.48 75.84 11.81
N LEU A 7 -16.24 75.66 11.43
CA LEU A 7 -15.74 74.66 10.55
C LEU A 7 -15.61 73.36 11.33
N LEU A 8 -16.59 72.47 11.18
CA LEU A 8 -16.45 71.04 11.59
C LEU A 8 -15.57 70.31 10.57
N ARG A 9 -14.36 70.02 10.98
CA ARG A 9 -13.38 69.26 10.21
C ARG A 9 -13.72 67.78 10.40
N SER A 10 -14.37 67.14 9.40
CA SER A 10 -14.63 65.69 9.33
C SER A 10 -13.34 64.92 9.13
N ILE A 11 -12.95 64.18 10.15
CA ILE A 11 -11.86 63.20 10.09
C ILE A 11 -12.43 61.95 9.43
N PRO A 12 -11.89 61.47 8.27
CA PRO A 12 -12.32 60.21 7.72
C PRO A 12 -11.80 59.04 8.60
N PHE A 13 -12.73 58.32 9.17
CA PHE A 13 -12.44 57.06 9.90
C PHE A 13 -12.01 56.01 8.88
N VAL A 14 -10.71 55.84 8.68
CA VAL A 14 -10.15 54.78 7.86
C VAL A 14 -10.30 53.45 8.64
N LEU A 15 -11.32 52.69 8.27
CA LEU A 15 -11.54 51.36 8.79
C LEU A 15 -10.45 50.42 8.23
N LEU A 16 -9.42 50.17 9.03
CA LEU A 16 -8.34 49.23 8.69
C LEU A 16 -8.90 47.82 8.79
N PHE A 17 -9.34 47.27 7.64
CA PHE A 17 -9.67 45.82 7.53
C PHE A 17 -8.38 45.04 7.67
N VAL A 18 -8.10 44.55 8.87
CA VAL A 18 -7.08 43.51 9.09
C VAL A 18 -7.62 42.21 8.50
N LEU A 19 -7.23 41.90 7.27
CA LEU A 19 -7.38 40.59 6.67
C LEU A 19 -6.54 39.63 7.51
N SER A 20 -7.13 39.01 8.52
CA SER A 20 -6.55 37.83 9.18
C SER A 20 -6.57 36.70 8.17
N SER A 21 -5.48 36.53 7.40
CA SER A 21 -5.20 35.31 6.67
C SER A 21 -5.17 34.20 7.72
N LYS A 22 -6.20 33.34 7.70
CA LYS A 22 -6.14 32.08 8.42
C LYS A 22 -4.98 31.29 7.80
N VAL A 23 -3.86 31.27 8.49
CA VAL A 23 -2.81 30.27 8.21
C VAL A 23 -3.48 28.94 8.47
N ILE A 24 -3.85 28.24 7.40
CA ILE A 24 -4.27 26.85 7.48
C ILE A 24 -3.00 26.10 7.91
N ALA A 25 -2.85 25.88 9.19
CA ALA A 25 -1.82 25.00 9.67
C ALA A 25 -2.06 23.63 9.00
N HIS A 26 -1.10 23.16 8.22
CA HIS A 26 -1.16 21.85 7.62
C HIS A 26 -1.16 20.82 8.75
N GLN A 27 -2.34 20.33 9.07
CA GLN A 27 -2.51 19.23 9.98
C GLN A 27 -2.14 17.94 9.22
N LEU A 28 -1.53 16.99 9.93
CA LEU A 28 -1.38 15.63 9.45
C LEU A 28 -2.38 14.75 10.19
N THR A 29 -3.15 13.97 9.46
CA THR A 29 -3.98 12.90 10.00
C THR A 29 -3.53 11.58 9.40
N VAL A 30 -3.24 10.61 10.25
CA VAL A 30 -2.93 9.23 9.82
C VAL A 30 -3.98 8.30 10.39
N HIS A 31 -4.75 7.68 9.51
CA HIS A 31 -5.72 6.66 9.86
C HIS A 31 -5.03 5.30 9.95
N LEU A 32 -5.40 4.52 10.94
CA LEU A 32 -4.92 3.16 11.18
C LEU A 32 -6.13 2.22 11.07
N PRO A 33 -6.53 1.79 9.87
CA PRO A 33 -7.78 1.06 9.65
C PRO A 33 -7.85 -0.24 10.45
N GLU A 34 -6.75 -0.99 10.50
CA GLU A 34 -6.69 -2.28 11.21
C GLU A 34 -6.78 -2.11 12.73
N GLN A 35 -6.21 -1.04 13.29
CA GLN A 35 -6.28 -0.72 14.73
C GLN A 35 -7.52 0.10 15.10
N ARG A 36 -8.27 0.62 14.11
CA ARG A 36 -9.41 1.55 14.28
C ARG A 36 -9.04 2.79 15.08
N LEU A 37 -7.86 3.34 14.80
CA LEU A 37 -7.29 4.50 15.45
C LEU A 37 -6.98 5.62 14.44
N ASN A 38 -6.88 6.85 14.94
CA ASN A 38 -6.44 8.00 14.17
C ASN A 38 -5.36 8.74 14.95
N LEU A 39 -4.24 9.02 14.30
CA LEU A 39 -3.20 9.91 14.82
C LEU A 39 -3.40 11.29 14.20
N ASN A 40 -3.53 12.31 15.05
CA ASN A 40 -3.72 13.69 14.61
C ASN A 40 -2.55 14.55 15.08
N TYR A 41 -1.89 15.22 14.13
CA TYR A 41 -0.76 16.09 14.40
C TYR A 41 -1.12 17.54 14.01
N MET A 42 -0.81 18.47 14.88
CA MET A 42 -1.04 19.91 14.64
C MET A 42 -0.06 20.50 13.63
N VAL A 43 1.02 19.79 13.35
CA VAL A 43 2.09 20.16 12.41
C VAL A 43 2.50 18.91 11.62
N PRO A 44 3.16 19.07 10.44
CA PRO A 44 3.73 17.94 9.71
C PRO A 44 4.68 17.12 10.60
N ALA A 45 4.65 15.81 10.46
CA ALA A 45 5.49 14.89 11.23
C ALA A 45 6.32 13.98 10.30
N ARG A 46 7.48 13.55 10.77
CA ARG A 46 8.30 12.55 10.06
C ARG A 46 7.62 11.18 10.11
N LEU A 47 7.77 10.39 9.04
CA LEU A 47 7.22 9.03 9.01
C LEU A 47 7.70 8.17 10.19
N SER A 48 8.97 8.29 10.59
CA SER A 48 9.50 7.57 11.76
C SER A 48 8.78 7.97 13.07
N GLN A 49 8.35 9.22 13.22
CA GLN A 49 7.53 9.64 14.36
C GLN A 49 6.17 8.97 14.33
N VAL A 50 5.51 8.95 13.15
CA VAL A 50 4.21 8.28 12.97
C VAL A 50 4.30 6.80 13.32
N ILE A 51 5.36 6.11 12.86
CA ILE A 51 5.62 4.69 13.18
C ILE A 51 5.79 4.49 14.69
N SER A 52 6.59 5.32 15.33
CA SER A 52 6.82 5.26 16.78
C SER A 52 5.54 5.46 17.58
N ASP A 53 4.73 6.46 17.20
CA ASP A 53 3.46 6.77 17.87
C ASP A 53 2.42 5.66 17.62
N THR A 54 2.41 5.08 16.42
CA THR A 54 1.55 3.93 16.09
C THR A 54 1.89 2.74 17.00
N GLN A 55 3.16 2.38 17.13
CA GLN A 55 3.58 1.29 18.01
C GLN A 55 3.24 1.57 19.47
N ALA A 56 3.42 2.82 19.93
CA ALA A 56 3.12 3.21 21.31
C ALA A 56 1.62 3.12 21.66
N GLN A 57 0.73 3.30 20.67
CA GLN A 57 -0.72 3.19 20.87
C GLN A 57 -1.27 1.78 20.61
N SER A 58 -0.50 0.92 19.95
CA SER A 58 -0.90 -0.47 19.71
C SER A 58 -0.59 -1.34 20.94
N LYS A 59 -1.50 -2.30 21.19
CA LYS A 59 -1.27 -3.36 22.19
C LYS A 59 -0.48 -4.54 21.61
N GLU A 60 -0.36 -4.61 20.30
CA GLU A 60 0.29 -5.68 19.57
C GLU A 60 1.67 -5.24 19.08
N ASN A 61 2.56 -6.21 18.88
CA ASN A 61 3.85 -5.95 18.25
C ASN A 61 3.66 -5.88 16.73
N LEU A 62 3.62 -4.68 16.19
CA LEU A 62 3.37 -4.42 14.77
C LEU A 62 4.65 -4.66 13.94
N PHE A 63 4.46 -5.15 12.71
CA PHE A 63 5.56 -5.45 11.79
C PHE A 63 5.65 -4.40 10.68
N PHE A 64 6.33 -3.30 10.96
CA PHE A 64 6.44 -2.15 10.05
C PHE A 64 7.14 -2.43 8.71
N PRO A 65 8.13 -3.34 8.58
CA PRO A 65 8.71 -3.65 7.27
C PRO A 65 7.70 -4.12 6.21
N ALA A 66 6.52 -4.60 6.65
CA ALA A 66 5.42 -4.98 5.77
C ALA A 66 4.30 -3.94 5.70
N ALA A 67 4.42 -2.81 6.39
CA ALA A 67 3.38 -1.80 6.42
C ALA A 67 3.21 -1.09 5.07
N ILE A 68 2.02 -0.60 4.81
CA ILE A 68 1.69 0.18 3.61
C ILE A 68 1.20 1.55 4.06
N LEU A 69 1.97 2.58 3.73
CA LEU A 69 1.49 3.95 3.77
C LEU A 69 0.73 4.23 2.49
N ALA A 70 -0.53 4.63 2.58
CA ALA A 70 -1.38 4.91 1.44
C ALA A 70 -1.85 6.36 1.44
N SER A 71 -1.98 6.94 0.26
CA SER A 71 -2.55 8.27 0.06
C SER A 71 -3.69 8.22 -0.95
N HIS A 72 -4.66 9.10 -0.76
CA HIS A 72 -5.78 9.22 -1.68
C HIS A 72 -5.33 9.70 -3.08
N SER A 73 -4.27 10.47 -3.15
CA SER A 73 -3.71 10.97 -4.43
C SER A 73 -3.19 9.86 -5.36
N LYS A 74 -2.84 8.69 -4.81
CA LYS A 74 -2.37 7.52 -5.56
C LYS A 74 -3.46 6.51 -5.89
N GLN A 75 -4.67 6.69 -5.35
CA GLN A 75 -5.75 5.72 -5.49
C GLN A 75 -6.23 5.56 -6.93
N GLU A 76 -6.31 6.65 -7.69
CA GLU A 76 -6.80 6.62 -9.08
C GLU A 76 -5.95 5.71 -9.97
N GLU A 77 -4.61 5.75 -9.83
CA GLU A 77 -3.69 4.90 -10.59
C GLU A 77 -3.96 3.41 -10.33
N VAL A 78 -4.18 3.04 -9.08
CA VAL A 78 -4.48 1.67 -8.66
C VAL A 78 -5.84 1.21 -9.18
N ASP A 79 -6.85 2.08 -9.12
CA ASP A 79 -8.20 1.78 -9.61
C ASP A 79 -8.24 1.58 -11.12
N VAL A 80 -7.48 2.36 -11.88
CA VAL A 80 -7.32 2.19 -13.33
C VAL A 80 -6.70 0.83 -13.65
N LEU A 81 -5.61 0.45 -12.97
CA LEU A 81 -4.96 -0.84 -13.15
C LEU A 81 -5.91 -2.00 -12.82
N ARG A 82 -6.59 -1.94 -11.66
CA ARG A 82 -7.57 -2.94 -11.22
C ARG A 82 -8.70 -3.10 -12.24
N HIS A 83 -9.24 -1.98 -12.74
CA HIS A 83 -10.31 -2.00 -13.73
C HIS A 83 -9.85 -2.62 -15.06
N SER A 84 -8.64 -2.29 -15.52
CA SER A 84 -8.04 -2.87 -16.72
C SER A 84 -7.94 -4.39 -16.62
N ILE A 85 -7.40 -4.90 -15.52
CA ILE A 85 -7.24 -6.34 -15.27
C ILE A 85 -8.61 -7.03 -15.22
N SER A 86 -9.55 -6.48 -14.46
CA SER A 86 -10.91 -7.04 -14.37
C SER A 86 -11.57 -7.14 -15.75
N LYS A 87 -11.45 -6.11 -16.57
CA LYS A 87 -11.98 -6.09 -17.95
C LYS A 87 -11.33 -7.15 -18.84
N GLN A 88 -10.01 -7.35 -18.72
CA GLN A 88 -9.29 -8.38 -19.49
C GLN A 88 -9.73 -9.79 -19.08
N LEU A 89 -9.87 -10.05 -17.77
CA LEU A 89 -10.33 -11.35 -17.25
C LEU A 89 -11.76 -11.64 -17.64
N THR A 90 -12.66 -10.67 -17.51
CA THR A 90 -14.08 -10.81 -17.91
C THR A 90 -14.24 -11.09 -19.41
N ARG A 91 -13.41 -10.47 -20.26
CA ARG A 91 -13.47 -10.72 -21.73
C ARG A 91 -13.04 -12.12 -22.13
N LYS A 92 -12.22 -12.79 -21.33
CA LYS A 92 -11.78 -14.17 -21.62
C LYS A 92 -12.89 -15.20 -21.39
N ASP A 93 -13.86 -14.86 -20.54
CA ASP A 93 -15.05 -15.67 -20.23
C ASP A 93 -14.75 -17.17 -20.03
N SER A 94 -13.73 -17.46 -19.22
CA SER A 94 -13.31 -18.83 -18.88
C SER A 94 -13.43 -19.06 -17.39
N ASP A 95 -13.62 -20.34 -17.00
CA ASP A 95 -13.65 -20.74 -15.58
C ASP A 95 -12.38 -20.29 -14.83
N ASP A 96 -11.22 -20.40 -15.48
CA ASP A 96 -9.94 -19.98 -14.90
C ASP A 96 -9.92 -18.46 -14.68
N SER A 97 -10.37 -17.67 -15.66
CA SER A 97 -10.44 -16.21 -15.52
C SER A 97 -11.39 -15.79 -14.40
N SER A 98 -12.51 -16.47 -14.24
CA SER A 98 -13.47 -16.22 -13.17
C SER A 98 -12.87 -16.56 -11.79
N LYS A 99 -12.11 -17.66 -11.68
CA LYS A 99 -11.39 -17.99 -10.45
C LYS A 99 -10.38 -16.91 -10.07
N ILE A 100 -9.56 -16.45 -11.04
CA ILE A 100 -8.60 -15.36 -10.78
C ILE A 100 -9.32 -14.09 -10.34
N LEU A 101 -10.39 -13.72 -11.02
CA LEU A 101 -11.17 -12.53 -10.66
C LEU A 101 -11.69 -12.62 -9.22
N ASN A 102 -12.22 -13.77 -8.82
CA ASN A 102 -12.68 -14.00 -7.45
C ASN A 102 -11.55 -13.84 -6.43
N GLN A 103 -10.38 -14.46 -6.66
CA GLN A 103 -9.21 -14.32 -5.80
C GLN A 103 -8.79 -12.85 -5.64
N LEU A 104 -8.79 -12.08 -6.74
CA LEU A 104 -8.44 -10.66 -6.70
C LEU A 104 -9.48 -9.82 -5.95
N THR A 105 -10.75 -10.24 -5.91
CA THR A 105 -11.78 -9.53 -5.13
C THR A 105 -11.67 -9.75 -3.63
N ASP A 106 -10.88 -10.70 -3.13
CA ASP A 106 -10.65 -10.93 -1.71
C ASP A 106 -9.78 -9.84 -1.08
N PHE A 107 -9.05 -9.07 -1.89
CA PHE A 107 -8.21 -7.98 -1.44
C PHE A 107 -8.89 -6.62 -1.60
N GLN A 108 -8.46 -5.68 -0.75
CA GLN A 108 -8.61 -4.25 -0.98
C GLN A 108 -7.31 -3.73 -1.59
N TYR A 109 -7.39 -2.80 -2.55
CA TYR A 109 -6.24 -2.19 -3.20
C TYR A 109 -6.16 -0.72 -2.84
N VAL A 110 -4.99 -0.28 -2.36
CA VAL A 110 -4.80 1.05 -1.79
C VAL A 110 -3.70 1.82 -2.52
N GLY A 111 -3.83 3.14 -2.58
CA GLY A 111 -2.87 4.02 -3.23
C GLY A 111 -1.54 4.12 -2.47
N ARG A 112 -0.70 3.08 -2.58
CA ARG A 112 0.56 2.93 -1.84
C ARG A 112 1.56 4.02 -2.19
N GLU A 113 2.12 4.65 -1.17
CA GLU A 113 3.32 5.47 -1.28
C GLU A 113 4.56 4.57 -1.23
N TRP A 114 5.48 4.78 -2.19
CA TRP A 114 6.71 3.98 -2.30
C TRP A 114 7.79 4.55 -1.38
N VAL A 115 7.59 4.36 -0.08
CA VAL A 115 8.52 4.77 0.97
C VAL A 115 8.82 3.56 1.86
N SER A 116 10.04 3.50 2.41
CA SER A 116 10.33 2.51 3.43
C SER A 116 9.51 2.79 4.67
N THR A 117 9.02 1.73 5.29
CA THR A 117 8.34 1.77 6.59
C THR A 117 9.15 1.05 7.67
N ASP A 118 10.35 0.60 7.34
CA ASP A 118 11.30 0.06 8.32
C ASP A 118 11.86 1.20 9.20
N PHE A 119 11.53 1.16 10.48
CA PHE A 119 11.92 2.20 11.44
C PHE A 119 13.44 2.38 11.54
N ASP A 120 14.19 1.29 11.52
CA ASP A 120 15.65 1.34 11.64
C ASP A 120 16.28 1.94 10.38
N GLU A 121 15.76 1.60 9.22
CA GLU A 121 16.18 2.21 7.95
C GLU A 121 15.90 3.70 7.93
N LEU A 122 14.69 4.14 8.31
CA LEU A 122 14.33 5.56 8.38
C LEU A 122 15.18 6.35 9.38
N ARG A 123 15.54 5.73 10.49
CA ARG A 123 16.37 6.33 11.54
C ARG A 123 17.82 6.51 11.10
N LEU A 124 18.36 5.51 10.39
CA LEU A 124 19.73 5.52 9.89
C LEU A 124 19.92 6.40 8.65
N ASN A 125 18.87 6.56 7.85
CA ASN A 125 18.90 7.27 6.58
C ASN A 125 17.86 8.42 6.59
N PRO A 126 18.19 9.60 7.12
CA PRO A 126 17.23 10.72 7.22
C PRO A 126 16.63 11.15 5.87
N GLY A 127 17.32 10.88 4.75
CA GLY A 127 16.83 11.15 3.39
C GLY A 127 15.66 10.25 2.97
N LEU A 128 15.50 9.08 3.59
CA LEU A 128 14.38 8.16 3.36
C LEU A 128 13.18 8.41 4.28
N ASN A 129 13.32 9.34 5.23
CA ASN A 129 12.30 9.66 6.24
C ASN A 129 11.50 10.90 5.85
N PRO A 130 10.40 10.75 5.08
CA PRO A 130 9.64 11.88 4.57
C PRO A 130 8.94 12.65 5.67
N LEU A 131 8.79 13.97 5.46
CA LEU A 131 7.91 14.81 6.26
C LEU A 131 6.49 14.70 5.67
N LEU A 132 5.57 14.14 6.45
CA LEU A 132 4.19 13.93 6.03
C LEU A 132 3.32 15.11 6.38
N SER A 133 2.36 15.45 5.50
CA SER A 133 1.32 16.46 5.72
C SER A 133 0.05 16.07 4.96
N GLY A 134 -1.12 16.45 5.48
CA GLY A 134 -2.41 16.07 4.89
C GLY A 134 -2.97 14.80 5.50
N SER A 135 -3.52 13.90 4.70
CA SER A 135 -4.18 12.67 5.17
C SER A 135 -3.57 11.43 4.53
N TYR A 136 -3.30 10.43 5.36
CA TYR A 136 -2.78 9.12 4.95
C TYR A 136 -3.50 8.00 5.70
N ASP A 137 -3.50 6.82 5.10
CA ASP A 137 -3.85 5.58 5.76
C ASP A 137 -2.58 4.75 5.96
N LEU A 138 -2.37 4.22 7.16
CA LEU A 138 -1.25 3.33 7.46
C LEU A 138 -1.81 1.95 7.81
N TYR A 139 -1.63 1.00 6.89
CA TYR A 139 -1.98 -0.41 7.06
C TYR A 139 -0.79 -1.12 7.66
N VAL A 140 -0.93 -1.63 8.86
CA VAL A 140 0.13 -2.35 9.58
C VAL A 140 -0.47 -3.37 10.52
N SER A 141 0.00 -4.61 10.43
CA SER A 141 -0.44 -5.73 11.26
C SER A 141 0.75 -6.38 11.99
N PRO A 142 0.52 -7.27 12.94
CA PRO A 142 1.55 -8.15 13.45
C PRO A 142 2.22 -8.95 12.34
N ARG A 143 3.45 -9.40 12.59
CA ARG A 143 4.19 -10.20 11.63
C ARG A 143 3.39 -11.46 11.23
N LYS A 144 3.08 -11.57 9.94
CA LYS A 144 2.45 -12.78 9.39
C LYS A 144 3.47 -13.93 9.35
N ASN A 145 3.02 -15.10 9.74
CA ASN A 145 3.82 -16.32 9.68
C ASN A 145 3.32 -17.25 8.56
N THR A 146 2.81 -16.66 7.48
CA THR A 146 2.27 -17.38 6.32
C THR A 146 2.79 -16.80 5.02
N VAL A 147 2.72 -17.62 3.98
CA VAL A 147 2.91 -17.27 2.58
C VAL A 147 1.63 -17.63 1.85
N GLU A 148 1.12 -16.73 1.01
CA GLU A 148 -0.09 -16.95 0.23
C GLU A 148 0.26 -17.41 -1.19
N ILE A 149 -0.41 -18.47 -1.66
CA ILE A 149 -0.29 -18.97 -3.04
C ILE A 149 -1.60 -18.69 -3.74
N LEU A 150 -1.54 -18.00 -4.87
CA LEU A 150 -2.70 -17.59 -5.64
C LEU A 150 -2.38 -17.57 -7.14
N GLY A 151 -3.39 -17.33 -7.94
CA GLY A 151 -3.25 -17.27 -9.39
C GLY A 151 -3.85 -18.52 -10.06
N TYR A 152 -3.20 -18.98 -11.12
CA TYR A 152 -3.69 -20.12 -11.91
C TYR A 152 -3.39 -21.48 -11.24
N VAL A 153 -3.90 -21.61 -10.02
CA VAL A 153 -3.82 -22.80 -9.17
C VAL A 153 -5.21 -23.40 -8.94
N LYS A 154 -5.29 -24.69 -8.65
CA LYS A 154 -6.58 -25.34 -8.36
C LYS A 154 -7.23 -24.73 -7.12
N ASN A 155 -6.45 -24.53 -6.07
CA ASN A 155 -6.87 -23.91 -4.82
C ASN A 155 -5.84 -22.84 -4.41
N SER A 156 -6.33 -21.68 -4.00
CA SER A 156 -5.49 -20.69 -3.30
C SER A 156 -5.24 -21.18 -1.88
N GLU A 157 -4.01 -21.09 -1.42
CA GLU A 157 -3.61 -21.63 -0.12
C GLU A 157 -2.79 -20.61 0.66
N SER A 158 -2.93 -20.62 1.99
CA SER A 158 -2.07 -19.90 2.90
C SER A 158 -1.24 -20.94 3.68
N LEU A 159 0.04 -21.02 3.36
CA LEU A 159 0.97 -22.00 3.93
C LEU A 159 1.77 -21.37 5.07
N PRO A 160 2.08 -22.14 6.14
CA PRO A 160 2.98 -21.67 7.19
C PRO A 160 4.35 -21.34 6.61
N MET A 161 4.90 -20.19 7.06
CA MET A 161 6.25 -19.82 6.68
C MET A 161 7.27 -20.75 7.33
N ALA A 162 8.03 -21.46 6.52
CA ALA A 162 9.09 -22.36 6.97
C ALA A 162 10.43 -21.63 7.00
N SER A 163 11.09 -21.61 8.15
CA SER A 163 12.40 -20.98 8.34
C SER A 163 13.44 -21.60 7.40
N SER A 164 14.20 -20.77 6.70
CA SER A 164 15.30 -21.16 5.82
C SER A 164 14.88 -21.98 4.58
N GLN A 165 13.59 -22.07 4.28
CA GLN A 165 13.09 -22.69 3.05
C GLN A 165 12.99 -21.64 1.94
N ASP A 166 13.27 -22.09 0.72
CA ASP A 166 13.12 -21.27 -0.48
C ASP A 166 11.77 -21.52 -1.18
N LEU A 167 11.54 -20.84 -2.29
CA LEU A 167 10.32 -20.96 -3.08
C LEU A 167 9.94 -22.39 -3.42
N THR A 168 10.91 -23.27 -3.73
CA THR A 168 10.64 -24.63 -4.19
C THR A 168 9.89 -25.44 -3.15
N HIS A 169 10.20 -25.25 -1.87
CA HIS A 169 9.49 -25.91 -0.75
C HIS A 169 7.98 -25.65 -0.77
N TYR A 170 7.57 -24.43 -1.15
CA TYR A 170 6.14 -24.07 -1.18
C TYR A 170 5.44 -24.59 -2.43
N LEU A 171 6.19 -24.89 -3.50
CA LEU A 171 5.63 -25.38 -4.75
C LEU A 171 5.34 -26.88 -4.73
N ASP A 172 5.93 -27.64 -3.83
CA ASP A 172 5.77 -29.09 -3.75
C ASP A 172 4.30 -29.54 -3.57
N SER A 173 3.46 -28.69 -2.94
CA SER A 173 2.04 -28.94 -2.72
C SER A 173 1.12 -28.27 -3.73
N VAL A 174 1.66 -27.44 -4.63
CA VAL A 174 0.86 -26.59 -5.53
C VAL A 174 0.41 -27.38 -6.76
N GLU A 175 -0.89 -27.47 -6.95
CA GLU A 175 -1.48 -27.99 -8.19
C GLU A 175 -1.91 -26.84 -9.10
N ALA A 176 -1.16 -26.64 -10.20
CA ALA A 176 -1.55 -25.63 -11.20
C ALA A 176 -2.79 -26.05 -11.99
N LEU A 177 -3.57 -25.06 -12.44
CA LEU A 177 -4.58 -25.25 -13.47
C LEU A 177 -3.91 -25.64 -14.80
N THR A 178 -4.66 -26.20 -15.74
CA THR A 178 -4.14 -26.53 -17.07
C THR A 178 -3.53 -25.33 -17.80
N SER A 179 -4.10 -24.15 -17.58
CA SER A 179 -3.61 -22.88 -18.10
C SER A 179 -2.51 -22.25 -17.25
N GLY A 180 -2.24 -22.78 -16.05
CA GLY A 180 -1.21 -22.27 -15.14
C GLY A 180 0.19 -22.74 -15.53
N ASP A 181 1.17 -21.93 -15.16
CA ASP A 181 2.58 -22.16 -15.45
C ASP A 181 3.41 -22.04 -14.16
N LEU A 182 3.93 -23.18 -13.69
CA LEU A 182 4.81 -23.20 -12.53
C LEU A 182 6.22 -22.69 -12.84
N ASP A 183 6.57 -22.52 -14.12
CA ASP A 183 7.82 -21.88 -14.54
C ASP A 183 7.69 -20.36 -14.61
N GLU A 184 6.48 -19.82 -14.65
CA GLU A 184 6.19 -18.37 -14.65
C GLU A 184 5.53 -17.94 -13.35
N LEU A 185 6.34 -17.73 -12.33
CA LEU A 185 5.89 -17.30 -11.01
C LEU A 185 6.33 -15.87 -10.73
N TYR A 186 5.56 -15.21 -9.88
CA TYR A 186 5.89 -13.91 -9.33
C TYR A 186 5.84 -13.97 -7.81
N ILE A 187 6.91 -13.51 -7.18
CA ILE A 187 6.95 -13.31 -5.74
C ILE A 187 6.65 -11.85 -5.47
N ILE A 188 5.59 -11.59 -4.72
CA ILE A 188 5.25 -10.26 -4.24
C ILE A 188 5.59 -10.22 -2.76
N HIS A 189 6.68 -9.56 -2.42
CA HIS A 189 7.11 -9.37 -1.04
C HIS A 189 6.19 -8.42 -0.29
N SER A 190 6.16 -8.51 1.02
CA SER A 190 5.33 -7.65 1.87
C SER A 190 5.70 -6.16 1.77
N ASP A 191 6.97 -5.84 1.46
CA ASP A 191 7.42 -4.48 1.17
C ASP A 191 6.96 -3.95 -0.21
N GLY A 192 6.30 -4.79 -1.02
CA GLY A 192 5.83 -4.48 -2.36
C GLY A 192 6.84 -4.75 -3.47
N THR A 193 8.00 -5.31 -3.17
CA THR A 193 8.96 -5.76 -4.19
C THR A 193 8.37 -6.94 -4.96
N VAL A 194 8.42 -6.88 -6.30
CA VAL A 194 7.98 -7.98 -7.17
C VAL A 194 9.19 -8.59 -7.85
N ILE A 195 9.30 -9.90 -7.75
CA ILE A 195 10.33 -10.70 -8.43
C ILE A 195 9.64 -11.68 -9.36
N LYS A 196 9.88 -11.56 -10.67
CA LYS A 196 9.58 -12.63 -11.61
C LYS A 196 10.65 -13.71 -11.45
N THR A 197 10.24 -14.95 -11.22
CA THR A 197 11.19 -16.05 -11.00
C THR A 197 11.72 -16.57 -12.32
N GLU A 198 12.94 -17.08 -12.27
CA GLU A 198 13.61 -17.81 -13.34
C GLU A 198 13.99 -19.18 -12.76
N LEU A 199 13.09 -20.14 -12.85
CA LEU A 199 13.34 -21.51 -12.39
C LEU A 199 14.11 -22.25 -13.49
N GLY A 200 15.41 -21.95 -13.62
CA GLY A 200 16.27 -22.59 -14.60
C GLY A 200 16.70 -23.99 -14.19
N TYR A 201 16.59 -24.96 -15.12
CA TYR A 201 16.99 -26.37 -14.90
C TYR A 201 18.48 -26.53 -14.59
N TRP A 202 19.36 -25.70 -15.18
CA TRP A 202 20.82 -25.87 -15.09
C TRP A 202 21.48 -25.12 -13.93
N GLN A 203 20.86 -24.03 -13.44
CA GLN A 203 21.35 -23.26 -12.29
C GLN A 203 20.14 -22.75 -11.51
N PRO A 204 19.56 -23.52 -10.60
CA PRO A 204 18.40 -23.10 -9.84
C PRO A 204 18.76 -21.90 -8.94
N LYS A 205 18.18 -20.76 -9.24
CA LYS A 205 18.28 -19.59 -8.38
C LYS A 205 17.34 -19.80 -7.18
N ARG A 206 17.89 -19.61 -5.99
CA ARG A 206 17.08 -19.69 -4.76
C ARG A 206 16.37 -18.37 -4.49
N TYR A 207 15.08 -18.46 -4.20
CA TYR A 207 14.26 -17.31 -3.86
C TYR A 207 13.70 -17.50 -2.46
N TYR A 208 14.08 -16.60 -1.55
CA TYR A 208 13.58 -16.59 -0.18
C TYR A 208 12.40 -15.61 -0.08
N LEU A 209 11.41 -15.98 0.73
CA LEU A 209 10.16 -15.24 0.87
C LEU A 209 10.18 -14.40 2.13
N SER A 210 9.62 -13.19 2.07
CA SER A 210 9.36 -12.39 3.28
C SER A 210 8.08 -12.88 3.99
N PRO A 211 7.96 -12.64 5.30
CA PRO A 211 6.72 -12.92 6.03
C PRO A 211 5.53 -12.20 5.39
N GLY A 212 4.46 -12.94 5.07
CA GLY A 212 3.29 -12.40 4.38
C GLY A 212 3.46 -12.20 2.88
N ALA A 213 4.52 -12.75 2.27
CA ALA A 213 4.70 -12.71 0.81
C ALA A 213 3.59 -13.49 0.10
N LYS A 214 3.30 -13.08 -1.15
CA LYS A 214 2.39 -13.76 -2.05
C LYS A 214 3.17 -14.39 -3.19
N ILE A 215 2.83 -15.63 -3.56
CA ILE A 215 3.31 -16.31 -4.75
C ILE A 215 2.16 -16.31 -5.75
N PHE A 216 2.32 -15.63 -6.85
CA PHE A 216 1.35 -15.62 -7.93
C PHE A 216 1.81 -16.53 -9.06
N VAL A 217 1.01 -17.56 -9.33
CA VAL A 217 1.23 -18.50 -10.45
C VAL A 217 0.61 -17.88 -11.70
N GLY A 218 1.42 -17.62 -12.70
CA GLY A 218 0.99 -17.01 -13.96
C GLY A 218 0.26 -17.98 -14.89
N SER A 219 -0.29 -17.43 -15.98
CA SER A 219 -0.85 -18.19 -17.09
C SER A 219 0.18 -18.36 -18.20
N LYS A 220 0.26 -19.56 -18.79
CA LYS A 220 1.08 -19.84 -19.99
C LYS A 220 0.78 -18.93 -21.17
N ASN A 221 -0.46 -18.44 -21.26
CA ASN A 221 -0.99 -17.82 -22.47
C ASN A 221 -1.01 -16.29 -22.42
N ASN A 222 -0.65 -15.64 -21.31
CA ASN A 222 -0.78 -14.20 -21.20
C ASN A 222 0.24 -13.57 -20.23
N PRO A 223 1.52 -13.50 -20.62
CA PRO A 223 2.58 -12.96 -19.76
C PRO A 223 2.38 -11.49 -19.41
N ASN A 224 1.73 -10.69 -20.26
CA ASN A 224 1.45 -9.29 -19.95
C ASN A 224 0.43 -9.15 -18.82
N LEU A 225 -0.66 -9.90 -18.88
CA LEU A 225 -1.66 -9.92 -17.82
C LEU A 225 -1.09 -10.47 -16.51
N ASN A 226 -0.21 -11.48 -16.58
CA ASN A 226 0.49 -11.99 -15.39
C ASN A 226 1.28 -10.87 -14.69
N LYS A 227 2.02 -10.09 -15.47
CA LYS A 227 2.78 -8.96 -14.95
C LYS A 227 1.86 -7.89 -14.34
N GLU A 228 0.77 -7.53 -15.03
CA GLU A 228 -0.20 -6.56 -14.52
C GLU A 228 -0.85 -7.02 -13.20
N ILE A 229 -1.20 -8.32 -13.07
CA ILE A 229 -1.75 -8.88 -11.83
C ILE A 229 -0.70 -8.83 -10.71
N ALA A 230 0.55 -9.22 -10.99
CA ALA A 230 1.62 -9.16 -10.01
C ALA A 230 1.87 -7.72 -9.54
N GLU A 231 1.82 -6.74 -10.44
CA GLU A 231 1.89 -5.32 -10.11
C GLU A 231 0.69 -4.87 -9.26
N LEU A 232 -0.53 -5.30 -9.57
CA LEU A 232 -1.71 -4.99 -8.77
C LEU A 232 -1.60 -5.53 -7.34
N LEU A 233 -1.06 -6.74 -7.16
CA LEU A 233 -0.92 -7.38 -5.85
C LEU A 233 0.03 -6.63 -4.89
N ARG A 234 0.87 -5.73 -5.39
CA ARG A 234 1.71 -4.84 -4.56
C ARG A 234 0.91 -3.84 -3.73
N TYR A 235 -0.28 -3.51 -4.19
CA TYR A 235 -1.21 -2.56 -3.57
C TYR A 235 -2.24 -3.26 -2.67
N ALA A 236 -2.19 -4.60 -2.60
CA ALA A 236 -3.18 -5.41 -1.92
C ALA A 236 -2.99 -5.38 -0.40
N VAL A 237 -4.04 -5.01 0.31
CA VAL A 237 -4.21 -5.19 1.75
C VAL A 237 -5.37 -6.16 2.01
N GLU A 238 -5.38 -6.81 3.17
CA GLU A 238 -6.50 -7.64 3.56
C GLU A 238 -7.74 -6.78 3.78
N LYS A 239 -8.89 -7.32 3.45
CA LYS A 239 -10.14 -6.66 3.82
C LYS A 239 -10.35 -6.77 5.33
N PRO A 240 -10.77 -5.67 5.99
CA PRO A 240 -11.02 -5.66 7.42
C PRO A 240 -12.19 -6.58 7.84
#